data_a16d6badd20b8845e415be871eb9f902
#
_entry.id   a16d6badd20b8845e415be871eb9f902
#
_cell.length_a   1.000
_cell.length_b   1.000
_cell.length_c   1.000
_cell.angle_alpha   90.00
_cell.angle_beta   90.00
_cell.angle_gamma   90.00
#
_symmetry.space_group_name_H-M   'P 1'
#
loop_
_entity.id
_entity.type
_entity.pdbx_description
1 polymer ?
#
loop_
_entity_poly.entity_id
_entity_poly.type
_entity_poly.pdbx_seq_one_letter_code
_entity_poly.pdbx_strand_id
1 'polypeptide(L)'
;MPTLSKRLKEVRLNRRLRQEQVARLVGVNTNAISTYENDSRQPSYDILIRLANLYRVSTDYLLGVSDHRSCDLSGLTEEEANIICELVKAMSKKNEKLNSM
;
A
#
# COMPACT_ATOMS: atom_id res chain seq x y z
N MET A 1 -8.21 6.50 12.40
CA MET A 1 -7.24 7.23 11.53
C MET A 1 -7.79 7.36 10.11
N PRO A 2 -8.29 8.53 9.78
CA PRO A 2 -8.90 8.71 8.46
C PRO A 2 -7.94 8.46 7.30
N THR A 3 -6.67 8.81 7.46
CA THR A 3 -5.70 8.60 6.40
C THR A 3 -5.49 7.12 6.11
N LEU A 4 -5.41 6.31 7.15
CA LEU A 4 -5.23 4.87 7.00
C LEU A 4 -6.43 4.27 6.27
N SER A 5 -7.64 4.57 6.72
CA SER A 5 -8.83 3.99 6.11
C SER A 5 -8.97 4.41 4.65
N LYS A 6 -8.69 5.66 4.36
CA LYS A 6 -8.76 6.17 3.01
C LYS A 6 -7.73 5.49 2.10
N ARG A 7 -6.50 5.37 2.57
CA ARG A 7 -5.44 4.77 1.77
C ARG A 7 -5.65 3.27 1.57
N LEU A 8 -6.19 2.59 2.58
CA LEU A 8 -6.51 1.18 2.44
C LEU A 8 -7.53 0.97 1.32
N LYS A 9 -8.54 1.81 1.28
CA LYS A 9 -9.55 1.70 0.24
C LYS A 9 -8.96 2.05 -1.13
N GLU A 10 -8.16 3.09 -1.20
CA GLU A 10 -7.55 3.53 -2.45
C GLU A 10 -6.65 2.46 -3.06
N VAL A 11 -5.77 1.87 -2.25
CA VAL A 11 -4.86 0.87 -2.78
C VAL A 11 -5.61 -0.40 -3.18
N ARG A 12 -6.67 -0.74 -2.46
CA ARG A 12 -7.48 -1.89 -2.83
C ARG A 12 -8.14 -1.67 -4.19
N LEU A 13 -8.73 -0.51 -4.37
CA LEU A 13 -9.39 -0.19 -5.64
C LEU A 13 -8.39 -0.09 -6.80
N ASN A 14 -7.21 0.45 -6.52
CA ASN A 14 -6.17 0.53 -7.54
C ASN A 14 -5.72 -0.85 -7.99
N ARG A 15 -5.81 -1.83 -7.13
CA ARG A 15 -5.45 -3.20 -7.45
C ARG A 15 -6.65 -4.00 -7.96
N ARG A 16 -7.78 -3.35 -8.07
CA ARG A 16 -9.02 -3.97 -8.57
C ARG A 16 -9.41 -5.20 -7.75
N LEU A 17 -9.23 -5.10 -6.44
CA LEU A 17 -9.59 -6.18 -5.55
C LEU A 17 -10.89 -5.84 -4.84
N ARG A 18 -11.65 -6.87 -4.50
CA ARG A 18 -12.85 -6.70 -3.71
C ARG A 18 -12.52 -6.93 -2.24
N GLN A 19 -13.34 -6.40 -1.36
CA GLN A 19 -13.13 -6.56 0.07
C GLN A 19 -13.04 -8.03 0.46
N GLU A 20 -13.88 -8.87 -0.12
CA GLU A 20 -13.88 -10.29 0.23
C GLU A 20 -12.60 -10.98 -0.22
N GLN A 21 -12.02 -10.54 -1.33
CA GLN A 21 -10.75 -11.09 -1.79
C GLN A 21 -9.61 -10.73 -0.84
N VAL A 22 -9.59 -9.48 -0.41
CA VAL A 22 -8.56 -9.00 0.51
C VAL A 22 -8.71 -9.73 1.85
N ALA A 23 -9.94 -9.87 2.33
CA ALA A 23 -10.19 -10.54 3.60
C ALA A 23 -9.64 -11.95 3.58
N ARG A 24 -9.86 -12.66 2.50
CA ARG A 24 -9.37 -14.02 2.36
C ARG A 24 -7.84 -14.05 2.32
N LEU A 25 -7.23 -13.12 1.63
CA LEU A 25 -5.77 -13.10 1.49
C LEU A 25 -5.06 -12.73 2.78
N VAL A 26 -5.66 -11.90 3.61
CA VAL A 26 -5.02 -11.53 4.88
C VAL A 26 -5.55 -12.28 6.08
N GLY A 27 -6.53 -13.16 5.89
CA GLY A 27 -6.97 -14.03 6.96
C GLY A 27 -7.97 -13.42 7.93
N VAL A 28 -8.82 -12.52 7.46
CA VAL A 28 -9.88 -11.93 8.30
C VAL A 28 -11.20 -12.06 7.56
N ASN A 29 -12.30 -11.71 8.19
CA ASN A 29 -13.60 -11.75 7.51
C ASN A 29 -13.81 -10.45 6.74
N THR A 30 -14.74 -10.47 5.80
CA THR A 30 -15.01 -9.33 4.95
C THR A 30 -15.44 -8.10 5.74
N ASN A 31 -16.20 -8.33 6.80
CA ASN A 31 -16.65 -7.23 7.64
C ASN A 31 -15.49 -6.48 8.27
N ALA A 32 -14.43 -7.19 8.62
CA ALA A 32 -13.24 -6.54 9.19
C ALA A 32 -12.63 -5.57 8.17
N ILE A 33 -12.52 -5.98 6.90
CA ILE A 33 -11.97 -5.11 5.87
C ILE A 33 -12.86 -3.86 5.72
N SER A 34 -14.15 -4.06 5.70
CA SER A 34 -15.09 -2.95 5.61
C SER A 34 -14.92 -1.95 6.76
N THR A 35 -14.76 -2.45 7.97
CA THR A 35 -14.60 -1.58 9.13
C THR A 35 -13.27 -0.83 9.12
N TYR A 36 -12.23 -1.45 8.58
CA TYR A 36 -10.94 -0.77 8.43
C TYR A 36 -11.04 0.36 7.40
N GLU A 37 -11.77 0.14 6.34
CA GLU A 37 -11.90 1.14 5.27
C GLU A 37 -12.87 2.26 5.59
N ASN A 38 -13.80 2.02 6.49
CA ASN A 38 -14.74 3.08 6.87
C ASN A 38 -14.37 3.75 8.20
N ASP A 39 -13.17 3.43 8.71
CA ASP A 39 -12.61 4.02 9.93
C ASP A 39 -13.41 3.66 11.21
N SER A 40 -14.18 2.59 11.18
CA SER A 40 -14.90 2.13 12.37
C SER A 40 -13.99 1.35 13.31
N ARG A 41 -12.95 0.76 12.77
CA ARG A 41 -12.00 -0.03 13.52
C ARG A 41 -10.64 0.08 12.88
N GLN A 42 -9.60 -0.14 13.66
CA GLN A 42 -8.24 -0.13 13.12
C GLN A 42 -7.70 -1.54 13.11
N PRO A 43 -6.93 -1.92 12.09
CA PRO A 43 -6.33 -3.25 12.08
C PRO A 43 -5.25 -3.35 13.14
N SER A 44 -5.03 -4.56 13.65
CA SER A 44 -3.91 -4.82 14.53
C SER A 44 -2.62 -4.70 13.74
N TYR A 45 -1.48 -4.68 14.42
CA TYR A 45 -0.20 -4.61 13.76
C TYR A 45 -0.02 -5.74 12.76
N ASP A 46 -0.37 -6.97 13.16
CA ASP A 46 -0.24 -8.11 12.28
C ASP A 46 -1.03 -7.93 11.01
N ILE A 47 -2.27 -7.48 11.12
CA ILE A 47 -3.12 -7.31 9.95
C ILE A 47 -2.64 -6.14 9.11
N LEU A 48 -2.18 -5.07 9.75
CA LEU A 48 -1.65 -3.93 9.03
C LEU A 48 -0.44 -4.34 8.19
N ILE A 49 0.45 -5.14 8.75
CA ILE A 49 1.62 -5.62 8.02
C ILE A 49 1.20 -6.51 6.86
N ARG A 50 0.21 -7.37 7.07
CA ARG A 50 -0.29 -8.24 6.00
C ARG A 50 -0.90 -7.43 4.86
N LEU A 51 -1.65 -6.39 5.21
CA LEU A 51 -2.24 -5.51 4.21
C LEU A 51 -1.17 -4.76 3.43
N ALA A 52 -0.16 -4.24 4.13
CA ALA A 52 0.93 -3.53 3.49
C ALA A 52 1.67 -4.45 2.51
N ASN A 53 1.93 -5.68 2.93
CA ASN A 53 2.60 -6.66 2.08
C ASN A 53 1.75 -7.04 0.87
N LEU A 54 0.46 -7.20 1.07
CA LEU A 54 -0.44 -7.54 -0.02
C LEU A 54 -0.47 -6.43 -1.06
N TYR A 55 -0.55 -5.19 -0.60
CA TYR A 55 -0.66 -4.05 -1.49
C TYR A 55 0.69 -3.54 -1.98
N ARG A 56 1.76 -4.11 -1.47
CA ARG A 56 3.12 -3.71 -1.84
C ARG A 56 3.39 -2.25 -1.55
N VAL A 57 2.96 -1.80 -0.39
CA VAL A 57 3.22 -0.45 0.09
C VAL A 57 3.77 -0.57 1.50
N SER A 58 4.37 0.49 2.00
CA SER A 58 4.89 0.47 3.37
C SER A 58 3.77 0.74 4.36
N THR A 59 3.94 0.30 5.59
CA THR A 59 3.02 0.66 6.65
C THR A 59 3.04 2.16 6.88
N ASP A 60 4.19 2.81 6.67
CA ASP A 60 4.31 4.26 6.81
C ASP A 60 3.42 4.99 5.80
N TYR A 61 3.36 4.48 4.58
CA TYR A 61 2.47 5.05 3.58
C TYR A 61 1.02 4.91 4.02
N LEU A 62 0.63 3.73 4.46
CA LEU A 62 -0.75 3.49 4.89
C LEU A 62 -1.12 4.36 6.08
N LEU A 63 -0.18 4.58 6.99
CA LEU A 63 -0.42 5.38 8.18
C LEU A 63 -0.34 6.88 7.94
N GLY A 64 0.10 7.28 6.77
CA GLY A 64 0.20 8.70 6.46
C GLY A 64 1.48 9.35 6.90
N VAL A 65 2.48 8.56 7.30
CA VAL A 65 3.78 9.08 7.72
C VAL A 65 4.62 9.37 6.49
N SER A 66 4.35 8.68 5.40
CA SER A 66 5.09 8.87 4.15
C SER A 66 4.11 9.01 3.00
N ASP A 67 4.43 9.84 2.03
CA ASP A 67 3.61 10.01 0.84
C ASP A 67 4.08 9.11 -0.28
N HIS A 68 5.17 8.38 -0.08
CA HIS A 68 5.71 7.52 -1.11
C HIS A 68 5.25 6.09 -0.95
N ARG A 69 4.71 5.52 -1.99
CA ARG A 69 4.46 4.09 -2.01
C ARG A 69 5.81 3.43 -2.12
N SER A 70 6.03 2.39 -1.35
CA SER A 70 7.31 1.79 -1.34
C SER A 70 7.49 0.90 -2.53
N CYS A 71 8.70 0.74 -2.94
CA CYS A 71 9.09 -0.34 -3.78
C CYS A 71 9.76 -1.34 -2.86
N ASP A 72 9.83 -2.56 -3.24
CA ASP A 72 10.50 -3.56 -2.43
C ASP A 72 11.99 -3.40 -2.67
N LEU A 73 12.68 -2.83 -1.70
CA LEU A 73 14.10 -2.57 -1.82
C LEU A 73 14.93 -3.54 -1.03
N SER A 74 14.34 -4.64 -0.59
CA SER A 74 15.08 -5.62 0.18
C SER A 74 16.18 -6.21 -0.66
N GLY A 75 17.32 -6.38 -0.11
CA GLY A 75 18.46 -6.93 -0.81
C GLY A 75 19.29 -5.93 -1.59
N LEU A 76 18.90 -4.68 -1.60
CA LEU A 76 19.65 -3.63 -2.29
C LEU A 76 20.49 -2.84 -1.30
N THR A 77 21.58 -2.31 -1.76
CA THR A 77 22.36 -1.40 -0.93
C THR A 77 21.60 -0.09 -0.86
N GLU A 78 21.95 0.74 0.09
CA GLU A 78 21.30 2.03 0.25
C GLU A 78 21.46 2.86 -1.01
N GLU A 79 22.61 2.81 -1.62
CA GLU A 79 22.86 3.57 -2.83
C GLU A 79 22.00 3.06 -3.99
N GLU A 80 21.92 1.75 -4.15
CA GLU A 80 21.09 1.16 -5.19
C GLU A 80 19.62 1.48 -4.98
N ALA A 81 19.18 1.41 -3.74
CA ALA A 81 17.80 1.73 -3.41
C ALA A 81 17.47 3.17 -3.74
N ASN A 82 18.40 4.08 -3.45
CA ASN A 82 18.19 5.50 -3.74
C ASN A 82 18.09 5.74 -5.24
N ILE A 83 18.89 5.08 -6.02
CA ILE A 83 18.87 5.22 -7.47
C ILE A 83 17.54 4.74 -8.03
N ILE A 84 17.07 3.60 -7.55
CA ILE A 84 15.80 3.06 -7.99
C ILE A 84 14.63 3.97 -7.61
N CYS A 85 14.65 4.51 -6.41
CA CYS A 85 13.59 5.40 -5.98
C CYS A 85 13.56 6.68 -6.81
N GLU A 86 14.73 7.19 -7.17
CA GLU A 86 14.80 8.37 -8.04
C GLU A 86 14.25 8.08 -9.41
N LEU A 87 14.55 6.92 -9.97
CA LEU A 87 14.05 6.52 -11.24
C LEU A 87 12.53 6.40 -11.24
N VAL A 88 11.98 5.78 -10.23
CA VAL A 88 10.54 5.61 -10.08
C VAL A 88 9.86 6.97 -10.00
N LYS A 89 10.43 7.91 -9.26
CA LYS A 89 9.88 9.23 -9.15
C LYS A 89 9.87 9.94 -10.49
N ALA A 90 10.96 9.87 -11.22
CA ALA A 90 11.08 10.51 -12.51
C ALA A 90 10.08 9.94 -13.50
N MET A 91 9.90 8.64 -13.46
CA MET A 91 8.94 8.00 -14.33
C MET A 91 7.52 8.33 -14.01
N SER A 92 7.17 8.40 -12.75
CA SER A 92 5.86 8.78 -12.36
C SER A 92 5.53 10.14 -12.82
N LYS A 93 6.52 11.03 -12.89
CA LYS A 93 6.25 12.32 -13.28
C LYS A 93 6.05 12.48 -14.73
N LYS A 94 6.77 11.82 -15.57
CA LYS A 94 6.60 11.99 -16.94
C LYS A 94 5.58 11.17 -17.38
N ASN A 95 5.23 10.35 -16.92
CA ASN A 95 4.62 9.56 -17.27
C ASN A 95 3.86 8.77 -17.17
N GLU A 96 3.17 9.25 -16.64
CA GLU A 96 2.04 8.71 -16.94
C GLU A 96 2.06 8.43 -18.30
N LYS A 97 2.86 8.96 -19.02
CA LYS A 97 2.84 8.77 -20.34
C LYS A 97 3.69 7.72 -20.74
N LEU A 98 4.77 7.51 -20.21
CA LEU A 98 5.57 6.53 -20.72
C LEU A 98 5.17 5.26 -20.21
N ASN A 99 4.79 5.21 -19.08
CA ASN A 99 4.27 4.06 -18.58
C ASN A 99 5.13 2.94 -18.81
N SER A 100 6.22 3.10 -19.14
CA SER A 100 6.91 2.15 -19.51
C SER A 100 7.75 1.65 -18.59
N MET A 101 7.71 1.02 -18.11
CA MET A 101 8.50 0.36 -17.32
C MET A 101 7.83 -0.54 -16.86
#